data_8c67bdbdd4d65578df1adb4ff5fe2527
#
_entry.id   8c67bdbdd4d65578df1adb4ff5fe2527
#
_cell.length_a   1.000
_cell.length_b   1.000
_cell.length_c   1.000
_cell.angle_alpha   90.00
_cell.angle_beta   90.00
_cell.angle_gamma   90.00
#
_symmetry.space_group_name_H-M   'P 1'
#
loop_
_entity.id
_entity.type
_entity.pdbx_description
1 polymer ?
#
loop_
_entity_poly.entity_id
_entity_poly.type
_entity_poly.pdbx_seq_one_letter_code
_entity_poly.pdbx_strand_id
1 'polypeptide(L)'
;EKGGHHQQQVGASYYLTDICLDDLPPMTLNAFRFIVAFVVLGLIFWKHVVHVNRITLRYSLIVGLALAGTYVAYNYGITRTSLSNAAFICALQVIFAPLLGFLFFRQRPGWKLGAALAVCTVGMALLTLNGQLRPASGDLICIITPLCYAADLLITEKAVRAPRVDPLGLGVCQLAVVGAVTLVLALVLGEPIHLPSSGKTWAAALFLGVVCSGIAFVIQSVQQQYTTASHVGLIFTLEPVFASMVAFVMTGEVLSLRGYIGAALMLLSLFIMEGDWSFLRRKKHT
;
A
#
# COMPACT_ATOMS: atom_id res chain seq x y z
N GLU A 1 -8.52 1.27 -34.87
CA GLU A 1 -9.28 0.15 -34.24
C GLU A 1 -8.37 -0.59 -33.26
N LYS A 2 -8.26 -0.10 -32.05
CA LYS A 2 -7.76 -0.80 -30.86
C LYS A 2 -8.68 -0.44 -29.71
N GLY A 3 -9.93 -0.82 -29.88
CA GLY A 3 -10.91 -0.84 -28.81
C GLY A 3 -11.17 -2.29 -28.48
N GLY A 4 -10.86 -2.72 -27.30
CA GLY A 4 -11.09 -4.08 -26.85
C GLY A 4 -10.94 -4.17 -25.34
N HIS A 5 -11.93 -3.67 -24.60
CA HIS A 5 -12.45 -4.22 -23.34
C HIS A 5 -11.45 -4.99 -22.47
N HIS A 6 -10.70 -4.29 -21.65
CA HIS A 6 -10.26 -4.76 -20.35
C HIS A 6 -10.64 -3.71 -19.29
N GLN A 7 -11.94 -3.51 -19.13
CA GLN A 7 -12.49 -2.92 -17.92
C GLN A 7 -12.39 -3.96 -16.82
N GLN A 8 -11.26 -3.98 -16.13
CA GLN A 8 -11.10 -4.75 -14.90
C GLN A 8 -11.11 -3.78 -13.72
N GLN A 9 -12.08 -3.98 -12.87
CA GLN A 9 -12.21 -3.60 -11.45
C GLN A 9 -11.15 -2.60 -10.97
N VAL A 10 -11.41 -1.33 -11.16
CA VAL A 10 -10.45 -0.28 -10.83
C VAL A 10 -11.09 0.58 -9.74
N GLY A 11 -10.57 0.49 -8.53
CA GLY A 11 -10.96 1.40 -7.46
C GLY A 11 -10.68 2.84 -7.81
N ALA A 12 -11.28 3.78 -7.08
CA ALA A 12 -11.15 5.21 -7.37
C ALA A 12 -9.69 5.66 -7.49
N SER A 13 -8.79 5.13 -6.66
CA SER A 13 -7.35 5.43 -6.71
C SER A 13 -6.69 4.89 -7.98
N TYR A 14 -7.07 3.71 -8.45
CA TYR A 14 -6.57 3.13 -9.70
C TYR A 14 -7.09 3.91 -10.92
N TYR A 15 -8.39 4.23 -10.96
CA TYR A 15 -8.97 5.04 -12.02
C TYR A 15 -8.30 6.41 -12.13
N LEU A 16 -8.07 7.07 -11.00
CA LEU A 16 -7.36 8.34 -10.97
C LEU A 16 -5.88 8.19 -11.36
N THR A 17 -5.26 7.06 -11.01
CA THR A 17 -3.89 6.75 -11.43
C THR A 17 -3.83 6.55 -12.94
N ASP A 18 -4.79 5.84 -13.52
CA ASP A 18 -4.88 5.61 -14.98
C ASP A 18 -4.99 6.93 -15.74
N ILE A 19 -5.89 7.83 -15.30
CA ILE A 19 -5.99 9.19 -15.86
C ILE A 19 -4.64 9.95 -15.79
N CYS A 20 -3.89 9.76 -14.70
CA CYS A 20 -2.61 10.44 -14.56
C CYS A 20 -1.52 9.78 -15.42
N LEU A 21 -1.54 8.46 -15.62
CA LEU A 21 -0.56 7.72 -16.41
C LEU A 21 -0.71 7.97 -17.91
N ASP A 22 -1.89 8.40 -18.37
CA ASP A 22 -2.08 8.86 -19.75
C ASP A 22 -1.27 10.14 -20.06
N ASP A 23 -0.96 10.93 -19.03
CA ASP A 23 -0.30 12.22 -19.14
C ASP A 23 1.14 12.20 -18.58
N LEU A 24 1.34 11.56 -17.43
CA LEU A 24 2.59 11.55 -16.69
C LEU A 24 3.24 10.16 -16.68
N PRO A 25 4.56 10.04 -16.98
CA PRO A 25 5.27 8.78 -16.77
C PRO A 25 5.25 8.33 -15.31
N PRO A 26 5.36 7.01 -15.06
CA PRO A 26 5.14 6.44 -13.72
C PRO A 26 6.03 7.01 -12.61
N MET A 27 7.34 7.22 -12.87
CA MET A 27 8.23 7.76 -11.84
C MET A 27 8.00 9.26 -11.65
N THR A 28 7.73 9.99 -12.74
CA THR A 28 7.36 11.43 -12.69
C THR A 28 6.06 11.62 -11.92
N LEU A 29 5.05 10.78 -12.14
CA LEU A 29 3.79 10.82 -11.37
C LEU A 29 4.04 10.57 -9.87
N ASN A 30 4.85 9.56 -9.53
CA ASN A 30 5.16 9.28 -8.14
C ASN A 30 5.95 10.43 -7.48
N ALA A 31 6.95 10.98 -8.18
CA ALA A 31 7.68 12.14 -7.69
C ALA A 31 6.73 13.31 -7.41
N PHE A 32 5.84 13.62 -8.35
CA PHE A 32 4.84 14.69 -8.19
C PHE A 32 3.93 14.42 -6.98
N ARG A 33 3.34 13.22 -6.88
CA ARG A 33 2.44 12.84 -5.78
C ARG A 33 3.08 13.03 -4.41
N PHE A 34 4.29 12.48 -4.23
CA PHE A 34 4.95 12.48 -2.93
C PHE A 34 5.56 13.83 -2.57
N ILE A 35 6.06 14.60 -3.55
CA ILE A 35 6.53 15.97 -3.31
C ILE A 35 5.37 16.88 -2.92
N VAL A 36 4.24 16.81 -3.63
CA VAL A 36 3.04 17.58 -3.29
C VAL A 36 2.51 17.18 -1.92
N ALA A 37 2.45 15.89 -1.62
CA ALA A 37 2.06 15.39 -0.30
C ALA A 37 2.96 15.95 0.81
N PHE A 38 4.28 15.90 0.60
CA PHE A 38 5.25 16.47 1.54
C PHE A 38 5.07 17.96 1.74
N VAL A 39 4.91 18.73 0.66
CA VAL A 39 4.73 20.19 0.74
C VAL A 39 3.44 20.53 1.50
N VAL A 40 2.31 19.94 1.13
CA VAL A 40 1.01 20.23 1.74
C VAL A 40 1.00 19.83 3.22
N LEU A 41 1.39 18.59 3.53
CA LEU A 41 1.39 18.09 4.91
C LEU A 41 2.54 18.70 5.73
N GLY A 42 3.65 19.01 5.11
CA GLY A 42 4.76 19.72 5.74
C GLY A 42 4.38 21.13 6.16
N LEU A 43 3.55 21.82 5.38
CA LEU A 43 2.98 23.12 5.77
C LEU A 43 1.96 23.01 6.89
N ILE A 44 1.08 21.99 6.83
CA ILE A 44 0.09 21.74 7.89
C ILE A 44 0.77 21.37 9.20
N PHE A 45 1.76 20.48 9.16
CA PHE A 45 2.49 19.97 10.31
C PHE A 45 3.90 20.57 10.43
N TRP A 46 4.09 21.83 9.98
CA TRP A 46 5.37 22.48 9.88
C TRP A 46 6.19 22.44 11.19
N LYS A 47 5.53 22.51 12.34
CA LYS A 47 6.20 22.42 13.66
C LYS A 47 6.91 21.10 13.86
N HIS A 48 6.31 19.99 13.43
CA HIS A 48 6.90 18.65 13.51
C HIS A 48 8.04 18.46 12.51
N VAL A 49 7.97 19.11 11.34
CA VAL A 49 9.00 19.02 10.31
C VAL A 49 10.22 19.87 10.68
N VAL A 50 10.01 21.12 11.12
CA VAL A 50 11.12 22.03 11.46
C VAL A 50 11.87 21.59 12.71
N HIS A 51 11.16 21.03 13.70
CA HIS A 51 11.78 20.56 14.95
C HIS A 51 12.09 19.05 14.93
N VAL A 52 12.09 18.43 13.74
CA VAL A 52 12.43 17.01 13.62
C VAL A 52 13.82 16.72 14.14
N ASN A 53 13.92 15.75 15.04
CA ASN A 53 15.21 15.35 15.58
C ASN A 53 15.94 14.38 14.62
N ARG A 54 17.26 14.24 14.81
CA ARG A 54 18.11 13.40 13.95
C ARG A 54 17.71 11.92 13.96
N ILE A 55 17.09 11.45 15.03
CA ILE A 55 16.63 10.05 15.14
C ILE A 55 15.43 9.84 14.25
N THR A 56 14.42 10.69 14.35
CA THR A 56 13.24 10.66 13.48
C THR A 56 13.64 10.78 12.00
N LEU A 57 14.56 11.71 11.67
CA LEU A 57 15.03 11.90 10.30
C LEU A 57 15.73 10.63 9.74
N ARG A 58 16.57 9.96 10.54
CA ARG A 58 17.21 8.70 10.13
C ARG A 58 16.17 7.60 9.86
N TYR A 59 15.17 7.46 10.74
CA TYR A 59 14.10 6.50 10.52
C TYR A 59 13.26 6.87 9.30
N SER A 60 12.92 8.15 9.10
CA SER A 60 12.20 8.61 7.91
C SER A 60 12.94 8.29 6.61
N LEU A 61 14.28 8.38 6.63
CA LEU A 61 15.10 8.01 5.49
C LEU A 61 15.00 6.51 5.18
N ILE A 62 15.14 5.64 6.21
CA ILE A 62 15.10 4.19 6.03
C ILE A 62 13.71 3.72 5.59
N VAL A 63 12.67 4.22 6.26
CA VAL A 63 11.26 3.93 5.94
C VAL A 63 10.93 4.45 4.53
N GLY A 64 11.30 5.70 4.22
CA GLY A 64 11.07 6.29 2.91
C GLY A 64 11.80 5.56 1.78
N LEU A 65 13.01 5.03 2.02
CA LEU A 65 13.70 4.19 1.04
C LEU A 65 13.00 2.85 0.82
N ALA A 66 12.51 2.19 1.86
CA ALA A 66 11.73 0.96 1.74
C ALA A 66 10.43 1.22 0.95
N LEU A 67 9.74 2.30 1.28
CA LEU A 67 8.52 2.71 0.58
C LEU A 67 8.80 3.09 -0.89
N ALA A 68 9.89 3.82 -1.17
CA ALA A 68 10.31 4.11 -2.54
C ALA A 68 10.60 2.82 -3.32
N GLY A 69 11.28 1.85 -2.70
CA GLY A 69 11.51 0.52 -3.28
C GLY A 69 10.22 -0.19 -3.66
N THR A 70 9.17 -0.05 -2.85
CA THR A 70 7.82 -0.57 -3.15
C THR A 70 7.28 0.00 -4.46
N TYR A 71 7.27 1.33 -4.60
CA TYR A 71 6.73 1.99 -5.79
C TYR A 71 7.56 1.74 -7.04
N VAL A 72 8.88 1.70 -6.90
CA VAL A 72 9.80 1.38 -8.01
C VAL A 72 9.57 -0.06 -8.49
N ALA A 73 9.59 -1.04 -7.59
CA ALA A 73 9.37 -2.44 -7.94
C ALA A 73 7.98 -2.67 -8.56
N TYR A 74 6.94 -2.01 -8.03
CA TYR A 74 5.59 -2.07 -8.57
C TYR A 74 5.53 -1.58 -10.01
N ASN A 75 6.06 -0.38 -10.28
CA ASN A 75 6.04 0.22 -11.60
C ASN A 75 6.78 -0.62 -12.65
N TYR A 76 7.93 -1.19 -12.29
CA TYR A 76 8.66 -2.09 -13.18
C TYR A 76 7.99 -3.44 -13.37
N GLY A 77 7.38 -3.96 -12.31
CA GLY A 77 6.71 -5.25 -12.33
C GLY A 77 5.44 -5.24 -13.18
N ILE A 78 4.58 -4.23 -12.98
CA ILE A 78 3.26 -4.14 -13.64
C ILE A 78 3.36 -4.02 -15.17
N THR A 79 4.44 -3.44 -15.69
CA THR A 79 4.66 -3.36 -17.15
C THR A 79 5.00 -4.70 -17.79
N ARG A 80 5.29 -5.74 -17.00
CA ARG A 80 5.78 -7.06 -17.46
C ARG A 80 4.96 -8.23 -16.95
N THR A 81 3.84 -7.97 -16.28
CA THR A 81 2.89 -8.98 -15.80
C THR A 81 1.46 -8.51 -15.99
N SER A 82 0.49 -9.39 -15.77
CA SER A 82 -0.92 -9.00 -15.79
C SER A 82 -1.29 -8.18 -14.55
N LEU A 83 -2.24 -7.26 -14.69
CA LEU A 83 -2.73 -6.46 -13.57
C LEU A 83 -3.26 -7.34 -12.43
N SER A 84 -3.94 -8.45 -12.76
CA SER A 84 -4.44 -9.42 -11.77
C SER A 84 -3.32 -10.10 -11.00
N ASN A 85 -2.24 -10.53 -11.69
CA ASN A 85 -1.08 -11.11 -11.02
C ASN A 85 -0.38 -10.07 -10.14
N ALA A 86 -0.16 -8.86 -10.66
CA ALA A 86 0.45 -7.78 -9.89
C ALA A 86 -0.33 -7.48 -8.61
N ALA A 87 -1.66 -7.33 -8.72
CA ALA A 87 -2.54 -7.05 -7.57
C ALA A 87 -2.48 -8.18 -6.53
N PHE A 88 -2.52 -9.45 -6.97
CA PHE A 88 -2.40 -10.59 -6.07
C PHE A 88 -1.03 -10.63 -5.38
N ILE A 89 0.06 -10.48 -6.14
CA ILE A 89 1.42 -10.51 -5.59
C ILE A 89 1.62 -9.36 -4.60
N CYS A 90 1.19 -8.15 -4.93
CA CYS A 90 1.29 -7.00 -4.01
C CYS A 90 0.56 -7.25 -2.70
N ALA A 91 -0.61 -7.90 -2.74
CA ALA A 91 -1.38 -8.22 -1.54
C ALA A 91 -0.70 -9.25 -0.63
N LEU A 92 0.29 -10.02 -1.13
CA LEU A 92 1.09 -10.93 -0.30
C LEU A 92 1.89 -10.21 0.79
N GLN A 93 1.94 -8.87 0.79
CA GLN A 93 2.50 -8.08 1.90
C GLN A 93 1.92 -8.50 3.25
N VAL A 94 0.65 -8.93 3.29
CA VAL A 94 -0.01 -9.43 4.50
C VAL A 94 0.66 -10.67 5.07
N ILE A 95 1.27 -11.49 4.23
CA ILE A 95 2.05 -12.67 4.62
C ILE A 95 3.50 -12.29 4.93
N PHE A 96 4.09 -11.42 4.11
CA PHE A 96 5.48 -11.03 4.28
C PHE A 96 5.71 -10.21 5.56
N ALA A 97 4.76 -9.38 5.99
CA ALA A 97 4.90 -8.60 7.21
C ALA A 97 5.12 -9.49 8.47
N PRO A 98 4.25 -10.47 8.79
CA PRO A 98 4.52 -11.36 9.92
C PRO A 98 5.70 -12.32 9.69
N LEU A 99 5.97 -12.72 8.44
CA LEU A 99 7.12 -13.56 8.11
C LEU A 99 8.44 -12.85 8.39
N LEU A 100 8.60 -11.62 7.91
CA LEU A 100 9.77 -10.80 8.20
C LEU A 100 9.82 -10.41 9.69
N GLY A 101 8.68 -10.15 10.33
CA GLY A 101 8.58 -9.93 11.76
C GLY A 101 9.08 -11.11 12.58
N PHE A 102 8.75 -12.33 12.17
CA PHE A 102 9.29 -13.55 12.78
C PHE A 102 10.78 -13.69 12.53
N LEU A 103 11.24 -13.51 11.30
CA LEU A 103 12.63 -13.73 10.90
C LEU A 103 13.60 -12.73 11.55
N PHE A 104 13.27 -11.44 11.53
CA PHE A 104 14.16 -10.36 12.00
C PHE A 104 13.93 -9.95 13.44
N PHE A 105 12.70 -10.04 13.94
CA PHE A 105 12.34 -9.57 15.27
C PHE A 105 11.88 -10.70 16.20
N ARG A 106 11.90 -11.97 15.75
CA ARG A 106 11.44 -13.15 16.50
C ARG A 106 10.01 -13.01 17.04
N GLN A 107 9.19 -12.20 16.40
CA GLN A 107 7.78 -12.05 16.71
C GLN A 107 7.03 -13.29 16.28
N ARG A 108 6.53 -14.08 17.21
CA ARG A 108 5.76 -15.30 16.87
C ARG A 108 4.32 -14.90 16.54
N PRO A 109 3.82 -15.16 15.32
CA PRO A 109 2.44 -14.90 15.00
C PRO A 109 1.53 -15.78 15.86
N GLY A 110 0.54 -15.15 16.49
CA GLY A 110 -0.49 -15.90 17.21
C GLY A 110 -1.38 -16.68 16.23
N TRP A 111 -2.06 -17.71 16.72
CA TRP A 111 -2.95 -18.56 15.88
C TRP A 111 -4.04 -17.75 15.16
N LYS A 112 -4.56 -16.69 15.79
CA LYS A 112 -5.55 -15.78 15.20
C LYS A 112 -5.00 -15.10 13.94
N LEU A 113 -3.78 -14.58 14.03
CA LEU A 113 -3.10 -13.97 12.88
C LEU A 113 -2.91 -15.01 11.76
N GLY A 114 -2.45 -16.23 12.09
CA GLY A 114 -2.29 -17.29 11.09
C GLY A 114 -3.61 -17.65 10.39
N ALA A 115 -4.70 -17.78 11.14
CA ALA A 115 -6.03 -18.06 10.58
C ALA A 115 -6.52 -16.88 9.71
N ALA A 116 -6.41 -15.65 10.19
CA ALA A 116 -6.79 -14.47 9.45
C ALA A 116 -6.01 -14.34 8.13
N LEU A 117 -4.69 -14.58 8.16
CA LEU A 117 -3.84 -14.56 6.97
C LEU A 117 -4.26 -15.62 5.94
N ALA A 118 -4.53 -16.85 6.38
CA ALA A 118 -4.99 -17.91 5.47
C ALA A 118 -6.31 -17.55 4.78
N VAL A 119 -7.30 -17.09 5.55
CA VAL A 119 -8.60 -16.68 5.03
C VAL A 119 -8.47 -15.47 4.10
N CYS A 120 -7.68 -14.47 4.49
CA CYS A 120 -7.42 -13.28 3.67
C CYS A 120 -6.76 -13.64 2.33
N THR A 121 -5.76 -14.51 2.34
CA THR A 121 -5.05 -14.92 1.12
C THR A 121 -5.97 -15.67 0.16
N VAL A 122 -6.82 -16.56 0.67
CA VAL A 122 -7.83 -17.24 -0.15
C VAL A 122 -8.83 -16.25 -0.73
N GLY A 123 -9.33 -15.33 0.11
CA GLY A 123 -10.24 -14.26 -0.32
C GLY A 123 -9.63 -13.39 -1.42
N MET A 124 -8.38 -12.98 -1.23
CA MET A 124 -7.63 -12.19 -2.22
C MET A 124 -7.45 -12.97 -3.54
N ALA A 125 -7.07 -14.25 -3.47
CA ALA A 125 -6.93 -15.09 -4.65
C ALA A 125 -8.25 -15.18 -5.44
N LEU A 126 -9.37 -15.36 -4.77
CA LEU A 126 -10.69 -15.41 -5.41
C LEU A 126 -11.10 -14.07 -6.02
N LEU A 127 -10.74 -12.95 -5.39
CA LEU A 127 -11.08 -11.61 -5.85
C LEU A 127 -10.21 -11.19 -7.06
N THR A 128 -8.92 -11.49 -7.05
CA THR A 128 -7.97 -10.95 -8.04
C THR A 128 -7.60 -11.91 -9.15
N LEU A 129 -7.63 -13.23 -8.92
CA LEU A 129 -7.19 -14.21 -9.92
C LEU A 129 -8.35 -14.63 -10.84
N ASN A 130 -8.26 -14.24 -12.11
CA ASN A 130 -9.26 -14.56 -13.14
C ASN A 130 -9.11 -15.99 -13.73
N GLY A 131 -8.50 -16.91 -13.01
CA GLY A 131 -8.31 -18.30 -13.47
C GLY A 131 -7.22 -18.50 -14.52
N GLN A 132 -6.51 -17.45 -14.92
CA GLN A 132 -5.40 -17.50 -15.88
C GLN A 132 -4.08 -17.08 -15.21
N LEU A 133 -3.64 -17.86 -14.24
CA LEU A 133 -2.29 -17.72 -13.67
C LEU A 133 -1.27 -18.18 -14.72
N ARG A 134 -0.83 -17.26 -15.57
CA ARG A 134 0.33 -17.50 -16.43
C ARG A 134 1.52 -16.80 -15.78
N PRO A 135 2.53 -17.56 -15.31
CA PRO A 135 3.74 -16.96 -14.76
C PRO A 135 4.39 -16.07 -15.81
N ALA A 136 4.69 -14.84 -15.42
CA ALA A 136 5.35 -13.86 -16.25
C ALA A 136 6.68 -13.43 -15.60
N SER A 137 7.63 -12.96 -16.41
CA SER A 137 8.92 -12.48 -15.87
C SER A 137 8.75 -11.30 -14.91
N GLY A 138 7.69 -10.52 -15.09
CA GLY A 138 7.34 -9.42 -14.20
C GLY A 138 6.90 -9.86 -12.80
N ASP A 139 6.42 -11.09 -12.62
CA ASP A 139 5.96 -11.59 -11.32
C ASP A 139 7.10 -11.62 -10.30
N LEU A 140 8.31 -11.99 -10.74
CA LEU A 140 9.50 -11.98 -9.88
C LEU A 140 9.89 -10.57 -9.43
N ILE A 141 9.71 -9.58 -10.29
CA ILE A 141 9.94 -8.17 -9.95
C ILE A 141 8.84 -7.69 -8.99
N CYS A 142 7.59 -8.06 -9.26
CA CYS A 142 6.45 -7.73 -8.39
C CYS A 142 6.60 -8.28 -6.97
N ILE A 143 7.28 -9.41 -6.73
CA ILE A 143 7.52 -9.96 -5.38
C ILE A 143 8.38 -9.02 -4.52
N ILE A 144 9.22 -8.19 -5.12
CA ILE A 144 10.02 -7.20 -4.39
C ILE A 144 9.09 -6.14 -3.76
N THR A 145 7.97 -5.81 -4.41
CA THR A 145 6.98 -4.84 -3.91
C THR A 145 6.46 -5.18 -2.51
N PRO A 146 5.84 -6.35 -2.28
CA PRO A 146 5.33 -6.70 -0.95
C PRO A 146 6.44 -6.91 0.08
N LEU A 147 7.64 -7.30 -0.33
CA LEU A 147 8.79 -7.39 0.56
C LEU A 147 9.23 -6.01 1.06
N CYS A 148 9.39 -5.05 0.16
CA CYS A 148 9.74 -3.68 0.52
C CYS A 148 8.66 -3.02 1.38
N TYR A 149 7.38 -3.26 1.05
CA TYR A 149 6.28 -2.70 1.83
C TYR A 149 6.15 -3.35 3.21
N ALA A 150 6.33 -4.66 3.31
CA ALA A 150 6.39 -5.33 4.60
C ALA A 150 7.56 -4.83 5.46
N ALA A 151 8.71 -4.55 4.85
CA ALA A 151 9.85 -3.93 5.52
C ALA A 151 9.50 -2.51 5.99
N ASP A 152 8.86 -1.69 5.15
CA ASP A 152 8.33 -0.37 5.51
C ASP A 152 7.45 -0.44 6.77
N LEU A 153 6.44 -1.31 6.77
CA LEU A 153 5.53 -1.50 7.90
C LEU A 153 6.27 -1.88 9.19
N LEU A 154 7.22 -2.83 9.11
CA LEU A 154 7.96 -3.31 10.28
C LEU A 154 8.94 -2.27 10.82
N ILE A 155 9.63 -1.56 9.94
CA ILE A 155 10.57 -0.51 10.33
C ILE A 155 9.82 0.67 10.92
N THR A 156 8.67 1.04 10.35
CA THR A 156 7.78 2.08 10.87
C THR A 156 7.28 1.72 12.26
N GLU A 157 6.76 0.50 12.47
CA GLU A 157 6.33 0.03 13.80
C GLU A 157 7.45 0.15 14.84
N LYS A 158 8.66 -0.28 14.48
CA LYS A 158 9.81 -0.18 15.38
C LYS A 158 10.23 1.27 15.63
N ALA A 159 10.19 2.10 14.58
CA ALA A 159 10.59 3.50 14.66
C ALA A 159 9.65 4.29 15.58
N VAL A 160 8.33 4.18 15.37
CA VAL A 160 7.34 4.98 16.14
C VAL A 160 7.24 4.56 17.61
N ARG A 161 7.74 3.36 17.95
CA ARG A 161 7.85 2.87 19.34
C ARG A 161 9.20 3.22 19.98
N ALA A 162 10.16 3.72 19.19
CA ALA A 162 11.46 4.10 19.72
C ALA A 162 11.37 5.43 20.49
N PRO A 163 12.12 5.57 21.61
CA PRO A 163 12.15 6.82 22.37
C PRO A 163 12.61 7.99 21.49
N ARG A 164 11.96 9.14 21.68
CA ARG A 164 12.25 10.40 20.97
C ARG A 164 11.93 10.43 19.48
N VAL A 165 11.28 9.43 18.91
CA VAL A 165 10.76 9.51 17.54
C VAL A 165 9.41 10.20 17.56
N ASP A 166 9.24 11.18 16.68
CA ASP A 166 7.96 11.84 16.42
C ASP A 166 7.26 11.12 15.25
N PRO A 167 6.15 10.43 15.47
CA PRO A 167 5.46 9.68 14.42
C PRO A 167 4.87 10.57 13.31
N LEU A 168 4.40 11.77 13.66
CA LEU A 168 3.93 12.74 12.67
C LEU A 168 5.08 13.24 11.80
N GLY A 169 6.19 13.64 12.44
CA GLY A 169 7.41 14.05 11.74
C GLY A 169 7.94 12.93 10.85
N LEU A 170 7.92 11.68 11.33
CA LEU A 170 8.32 10.51 10.54
C LEU A 170 7.41 10.34 9.32
N GLY A 171 6.08 10.34 9.52
CA GLY A 171 5.10 10.18 8.46
C GLY A 171 5.20 11.24 7.37
N VAL A 172 5.50 12.50 7.72
CA VAL A 172 5.66 13.57 6.74
C VAL A 172 7.02 13.50 6.07
N CYS A 173 8.13 13.32 6.82
CA CYS A 173 9.47 13.33 6.24
C CYS A 173 9.75 12.14 5.32
N GLN A 174 9.14 10.95 5.54
CA GLN A 174 9.28 9.83 4.61
C GLN A 174 8.75 10.16 3.21
N LEU A 175 7.69 10.99 3.09
CA LEU A 175 7.14 11.41 1.80
C LEU A 175 8.17 12.18 0.98
N ALA A 176 8.95 13.05 1.63
CA ALA A 176 10.05 13.78 0.96
C ALA A 176 11.10 12.80 0.40
N VAL A 177 11.42 11.75 1.15
CA VAL A 177 12.40 10.74 0.71
C VAL A 177 11.88 9.99 -0.52
N VAL A 178 10.62 9.53 -0.48
CA VAL A 178 10.00 8.84 -1.64
C VAL A 178 9.97 9.75 -2.86
N GLY A 179 9.52 11.02 -2.67
CA GLY A 179 9.48 12.00 -3.74
C GLY A 179 10.86 12.29 -4.34
N ALA A 180 11.89 12.43 -3.50
CA ALA A 180 13.26 12.67 -3.95
C ALA A 180 13.82 11.46 -4.72
N VAL A 181 13.63 10.23 -4.20
CA VAL A 181 14.13 9.00 -4.85
C VAL A 181 13.46 8.79 -6.20
N THR A 182 12.15 8.93 -6.26
CA THR A 182 11.40 8.74 -7.52
C THR A 182 11.70 9.84 -8.53
N LEU A 183 11.96 11.07 -8.09
CA LEU A 183 12.41 12.18 -8.95
C LEU A 183 13.80 11.88 -9.53
N VAL A 184 14.75 11.46 -8.69
CA VAL A 184 16.10 11.10 -9.16
C VAL A 184 16.01 9.93 -10.16
N LEU A 185 15.17 8.94 -9.90
CA LEU A 185 14.98 7.83 -10.83
C LEU A 185 14.35 8.29 -12.15
N ALA A 186 13.36 9.19 -12.11
CA ALA A 186 12.77 9.75 -13.33
C ALA A 186 13.84 10.43 -14.19
N LEU A 187 14.73 11.22 -13.57
CA LEU A 187 15.85 11.88 -14.24
C LEU A 187 16.85 10.87 -14.83
N VAL A 188 17.24 9.86 -14.05
CA VAL A 188 18.21 8.83 -14.49
C VAL A 188 17.67 7.99 -15.64
N LEU A 189 16.36 7.69 -15.61
CA LEU A 189 15.69 6.92 -16.66
C LEU A 189 15.34 7.76 -17.90
N GLY A 190 15.56 9.06 -17.86
CA GLY A 190 15.23 9.98 -18.95
C GLY A 190 13.73 10.15 -19.16
N GLU A 191 12.89 9.92 -18.11
CA GLU A 191 11.47 10.22 -18.22
C GLU A 191 11.25 11.72 -18.40
N PRO A 192 10.31 12.14 -19.28
CA PRO A 192 9.99 13.56 -19.41
C PRO A 192 9.36 14.07 -18.11
N ILE A 193 10.00 15.08 -17.52
CA ILE A 193 9.51 15.73 -16.31
C ILE A 193 8.70 16.95 -16.72
N HIS A 194 7.39 16.84 -16.63
CA HIS A 194 6.47 17.95 -16.85
C HIS A 194 5.32 17.93 -15.82
N LEU A 195 4.67 19.06 -15.70
CA LEU A 195 3.49 19.19 -14.85
C LEU A 195 2.25 18.60 -15.57
N PRO A 196 1.21 18.21 -14.82
CA PRO A 196 -0.03 17.76 -15.42
C PRO A 196 -0.56 18.72 -16.46
N SER A 197 -0.96 18.22 -17.63
CA SER A 197 -1.34 19.07 -18.77
C SER A 197 -2.81 19.51 -18.72
N SER A 198 -3.68 18.77 -18.04
CA SER A 198 -5.10 19.07 -17.96
C SER A 198 -5.59 19.30 -16.53
N GLY A 199 -6.69 20.06 -16.38
CA GLY A 199 -7.32 20.28 -15.07
C GLY A 199 -7.80 18.97 -14.42
N LYS A 200 -8.19 17.98 -15.21
CA LYS A 200 -8.57 16.63 -14.72
C LYS A 200 -7.37 15.91 -14.13
N THR A 201 -6.24 15.91 -14.84
CA THR A 201 -4.99 15.30 -14.38
C THR A 201 -4.47 16.00 -13.11
N TRP A 202 -4.56 17.33 -13.04
CA TRP A 202 -4.23 18.08 -11.83
C TRP A 202 -5.07 17.64 -10.64
N ALA A 203 -6.40 17.63 -10.77
CA ALA A 203 -7.30 17.22 -9.69
C ALA A 203 -7.03 15.77 -9.25
N ALA A 204 -6.84 14.85 -10.20
CA ALA A 204 -6.52 13.46 -9.91
C ALA A 204 -5.16 13.32 -9.20
N ALA A 205 -4.11 13.96 -9.71
CA ALA A 205 -2.78 13.88 -9.13
C ALA A 205 -2.68 14.52 -7.74
N LEU A 206 -3.37 15.64 -7.50
CA LEU A 206 -3.46 16.27 -6.19
C LEU A 206 -4.21 15.38 -5.19
N PHE A 207 -5.34 14.80 -5.59
CA PHE A 207 -6.09 13.89 -4.74
C PHE A 207 -5.27 12.63 -4.39
N LEU A 208 -4.64 12.02 -5.39
CA LEU A 208 -3.74 10.87 -5.19
C LEU A 208 -2.56 11.24 -4.28
N GLY A 209 -1.96 12.41 -4.48
CA GLY A 209 -0.83 12.87 -3.67
C GLY A 209 -1.22 13.15 -2.23
N VAL A 210 -2.18 14.06 -2.03
CA VAL A 210 -2.51 14.54 -0.68
C VAL A 210 -3.32 13.50 0.10
N VAL A 211 -4.37 12.94 -0.50
CA VAL A 211 -5.29 12.04 0.22
C VAL A 211 -4.78 10.61 0.23
N CYS A 212 -4.57 10.02 -0.96
CA CYS A 212 -4.25 8.60 -1.05
C CYS A 212 -2.80 8.27 -0.66
N SER A 213 -1.87 9.22 -0.75
CA SER A 213 -0.49 9.01 -0.33
C SER A 213 -0.20 9.75 0.98
N GLY A 214 -0.33 11.07 1.01
CA GLY A 214 0.08 11.90 2.13
C GLY A 214 -0.65 11.57 3.43
N ILE A 215 -1.95 11.77 3.45
CA ILE A 215 -2.77 11.53 4.64
C ILE A 215 -2.70 10.05 5.05
N ALA A 216 -2.77 9.12 4.09
CA ALA A 216 -2.74 7.70 4.37
C ALA A 216 -1.44 7.27 5.09
N PHE A 217 -0.26 7.66 4.60
CA PHE A 217 1.01 7.30 5.22
C PHE A 217 1.28 8.02 6.54
N VAL A 218 0.79 9.26 6.70
CA VAL A 218 0.86 9.96 7.99
C VAL A 218 -0.04 9.27 9.02
N ILE A 219 -1.28 8.93 8.67
CA ILE A 219 -2.18 8.17 9.54
C ILE A 219 -1.56 6.81 9.88
N GLN A 220 -1.01 6.08 8.89
CA GLN A 220 -0.30 4.82 9.11
C GLN A 220 0.79 4.97 10.17
N SER A 221 1.68 5.95 10.02
CA SER A 221 2.79 6.18 10.95
C SER A 221 2.30 6.49 12.37
N VAL A 222 1.25 7.30 12.49
CA VAL A 222 0.67 7.65 13.80
C VAL A 222 -0.03 6.44 14.43
N GLN A 223 -0.80 5.69 13.67
CA GLN A 223 -1.57 4.55 14.20
C GLN A 223 -0.69 3.34 14.55
N GLN A 224 0.45 3.18 13.88
CA GLN A 224 1.37 2.08 14.18
C GLN A 224 2.02 2.17 15.57
N GLN A 225 1.88 3.27 16.29
CA GLN A 225 2.23 3.33 17.73
C GLN A 225 1.37 2.36 18.55
N TYR A 226 0.13 2.14 18.15
CA TYR A 226 -0.88 1.40 18.90
C TYR A 226 -1.17 0.02 18.31
N THR A 227 -0.70 -0.26 17.10
CA THR A 227 -0.96 -1.53 16.40
C THR A 227 0.31 -2.13 15.81
N THR A 228 0.24 -3.36 15.32
CA THR A 228 1.38 -4.05 14.72
C THR A 228 1.39 -3.90 13.20
N ALA A 229 2.58 -4.04 12.58
CA ALA A 229 2.74 -4.06 11.13
C ALA A 229 1.83 -5.09 10.45
N SER A 230 1.65 -6.26 11.07
CA SER A 230 0.78 -7.32 10.55
C SER A 230 -0.70 -6.93 10.54
N HIS A 231 -1.18 -6.20 11.56
CA HIS A 231 -2.55 -5.66 11.58
C HIS A 231 -2.76 -4.64 10.48
N VAL A 232 -1.82 -3.70 10.35
CA VAL A 232 -1.88 -2.67 9.30
C VAL A 232 -1.84 -3.32 7.90
N GLY A 233 -0.96 -4.29 7.70
CA GLY A 233 -0.89 -5.06 6.45
C GLY A 233 -2.21 -5.75 6.12
N LEU A 234 -2.88 -6.35 7.12
CA LEU A 234 -4.19 -6.99 6.93
C LEU A 234 -5.29 -5.96 6.55
N ILE A 235 -5.29 -4.79 7.20
CA ILE A 235 -6.25 -3.72 6.87
C ILE A 235 -6.04 -3.22 5.44
N PHE A 236 -4.80 -3.01 5.02
CA PHE A 236 -4.52 -2.55 3.66
C PHE A 236 -4.86 -3.57 2.58
N THR A 237 -4.86 -4.87 2.87
CA THR A 237 -5.34 -5.86 1.89
C THR A 237 -6.84 -5.77 1.61
N LEU A 238 -7.61 -5.00 2.38
CA LEU A 238 -9.01 -4.70 2.05
C LEU A 238 -9.16 -3.62 0.97
N GLU A 239 -8.08 -2.95 0.58
CA GLU A 239 -8.13 -1.92 -0.47
C GLU A 239 -8.92 -2.38 -1.71
N PRO A 240 -8.71 -3.58 -2.30
CA PRO A 240 -9.48 -4.03 -3.46
C PRO A 240 -10.97 -4.22 -3.17
N VAL A 241 -11.35 -4.55 -1.92
CA VAL A 241 -12.75 -4.67 -1.52
C VAL A 241 -13.44 -3.31 -1.56
N PHE A 242 -12.83 -2.31 -0.90
CA PHE A 242 -13.35 -0.93 -0.92
C PHE A 242 -13.30 -0.34 -2.33
N ALA A 243 -12.25 -0.64 -3.09
CA ALA A 243 -12.12 -0.27 -4.48
C ALA A 243 -13.28 -0.77 -5.33
N SER A 244 -13.67 -2.04 -5.16
CA SER A 244 -14.80 -2.64 -5.87
C SER A 244 -16.14 -2.02 -5.46
N MET A 245 -16.31 -1.64 -4.19
CA MET A 245 -17.51 -0.92 -3.73
C MET A 245 -17.64 0.46 -4.38
N VAL A 246 -16.53 1.19 -4.47
CA VAL A 246 -16.50 2.50 -5.13
C VAL A 246 -16.79 2.36 -6.63
N ALA A 247 -16.20 1.36 -7.30
CA ALA A 247 -16.46 1.06 -8.71
C ALA A 247 -17.95 0.76 -8.94
N PHE A 248 -18.58 -0.05 -8.09
CA PHE A 248 -20.02 -0.32 -8.16
C PHE A 248 -20.86 0.96 -8.07
N VAL A 249 -20.55 1.84 -7.12
CA VAL A 249 -21.31 3.08 -6.92
C VAL A 249 -21.10 4.06 -8.08
N MET A 250 -19.89 4.17 -8.63
CA MET A 250 -19.56 5.16 -9.64
C MET A 250 -19.86 4.71 -11.07
N THR A 251 -19.70 3.44 -11.38
CA THR A 251 -19.81 2.90 -12.74
C THR A 251 -20.88 1.82 -12.90
N GLY A 252 -21.49 1.38 -11.78
CA GLY A 252 -22.45 0.26 -11.79
C GLY A 252 -21.79 -1.10 -12.02
N GLU A 253 -20.47 -1.18 -11.92
CA GLU A 253 -19.72 -2.41 -12.17
C GLU A 253 -19.99 -3.44 -11.05
N VAL A 254 -20.38 -4.66 -11.45
CA VAL A 254 -20.77 -5.73 -10.53
C VAL A 254 -19.64 -6.77 -10.47
N LEU A 255 -19.26 -7.15 -9.27
CA LEU A 255 -18.31 -8.24 -9.07
C LEU A 255 -18.89 -9.58 -9.58
N SER A 256 -18.02 -10.46 -10.05
CA SER A 256 -18.40 -11.86 -10.25
C SER A 256 -18.74 -12.53 -8.92
N LEU A 257 -19.48 -13.64 -8.94
CA LEU A 257 -19.78 -14.43 -7.72
C LEU A 257 -18.52 -14.79 -6.93
N ARG A 258 -17.43 -15.14 -7.64
CA ARG A 258 -16.11 -15.39 -7.02
C ARG A 258 -15.57 -14.16 -6.32
N GLY A 259 -15.72 -12.98 -6.93
CA GLY A 259 -15.30 -11.70 -6.36
C GLY A 259 -16.05 -11.38 -5.07
N TYR A 260 -17.38 -11.59 -5.02
CA TYR A 260 -18.17 -11.39 -3.80
C TYR A 260 -17.75 -12.35 -2.68
N ILE A 261 -17.51 -13.63 -2.99
CA ILE A 261 -17.03 -14.61 -2.00
C ILE A 261 -15.63 -14.19 -1.51
N GLY A 262 -14.75 -13.77 -2.42
CA GLY A 262 -13.41 -13.29 -2.08
C GLY A 262 -13.45 -12.08 -1.15
N ALA A 263 -14.26 -11.07 -1.47
CA ALA A 263 -14.45 -9.88 -0.65
C ALA A 263 -15.02 -10.23 0.74
N ALA A 264 -16.01 -11.12 0.81
CA ALA A 264 -16.58 -11.59 2.07
C ALA A 264 -15.54 -12.32 2.95
N LEU A 265 -14.69 -13.17 2.36
CA LEU A 265 -13.59 -13.84 3.09
C LEU A 265 -12.56 -12.85 3.60
N MET A 266 -12.21 -11.82 2.83
CA MET A 266 -11.28 -10.78 3.27
C MET A 266 -11.85 -9.98 4.44
N LEU A 267 -13.12 -9.61 4.41
CA LEU A 267 -13.81 -8.99 5.55
C LEU A 267 -13.86 -9.93 6.76
N LEU A 268 -14.16 -11.22 6.54
CA LEU A 268 -14.16 -12.23 7.59
C LEU A 268 -12.78 -12.35 8.26
N SER A 269 -11.69 -12.20 7.51
CA SER A 269 -10.34 -12.26 8.07
C SER A 269 -10.09 -11.18 9.12
N LEU A 270 -10.64 -9.97 8.94
CA LEU A 270 -10.59 -8.92 9.97
C LEU A 270 -11.40 -9.31 11.21
N PHE A 271 -12.60 -9.85 11.04
CA PHE A 271 -13.39 -10.31 12.19
C PHE A 271 -12.67 -11.42 12.96
N ILE A 272 -11.95 -12.32 12.30
CA ILE A 272 -11.10 -13.33 12.94
C ILE A 272 -9.99 -12.66 13.75
N MET A 273 -9.37 -11.63 13.20
CA MET A 273 -8.25 -10.94 13.83
C MET A 273 -8.69 -10.08 15.02
N GLU A 274 -9.74 -9.28 14.88
CA GLU A 274 -10.24 -8.34 15.88
C GLU A 274 -11.18 -8.98 16.90
N GLY A 275 -11.83 -10.10 16.55
CA GLY A 275 -12.82 -10.76 17.40
C GLY A 275 -12.24 -11.16 18.76
N ASP A 276 -13.00 -10.90 19.82
CA ASP A 276 -12.70 -11.42 21.16
C ASP A 276 -13.19 -12.87 21.31
N TRP A 277 -12.29 -13.82 21.09
CA TRP A 277 -12.55 -15.25 21.17
C TRP A 277 -12.24 -15.82 22.55
N SER A 278 -12.20 -15.01 23.59
CA SER A 278 -11.91 -15.42 24.98
C SER A 278 -12.89 -16.49 25.48
N PHE A 279 -14.14 -16.47 24.98
CA PHE A 279 -15.17 -17.47 25.31
C PHE A 279 -14.81 -18.89 24.85
N LEU A 280 -14.03 -19.07 23.79
CA LEU A 280 -13.58 -20.38 23.32
C LEU A 280 -12.49 -20.99 24.21
N ARG A 281 -11.73 -20.16 24.94
CA ARG A 281 -10.70 -20.63 25.89
C ARG A 281 -11.30 -21.13 27.20
N ARG A 282 -12.49 -20.67 27.61
CA ARG A 282 -13.13 -21.09 28.84
C ARG A 282 -13.62 -22.55 28.84
N LYS A 283 -13.77 -23.19 27.67
CA LYS A 283 -14.25 -24.59 27.55
C LYS A 283 -13.17 -25.66 27.69
N LYS A 284 -11.92 -25.34 27.98
CA LYS A 284 -10.82 -26.33 28.12
C LYS A 284 -10.44 -26.64 29.57
N HIS A 285 -11.20 -26.16 30.56
CA HIS A 285 -10.95 -26.39 31.99
C HIS A 285 -12.20 -26.88 32.73
N THR A 286 -13.04 -27.70 32.09
CA THR A 286 -14.06 -28.53 32.75
C THR A 286 -13.94 -29.97 32.25
#